data_d4617137e6db96aa809ec4220d452e5f
#
_entry.id   d4617137e6db96aa809ec4220d452e5f
#
_cell.length_a   1.000
_cell.length_b   1.000
_cell.length_c   1.000
_cell.angle_alpha   90.00
_cell.angle_beta   90.00
_cell.angle_gamma   90.00
#
_symmetry.space_group_name_H-M   'P 1'
#
loop_
_entity.id
_entity.type
_entity.pdbx_description
1 polymer ?
#
loop_
_entity_poly.entity_id
_entity_poly.type
_entity_poly.pdbx_seq_one_letter_code
_entity_poly.pdbx_strand_id
1 'polypeptide(L)'
;MAGFGRVGSVTLDKYREAAPDMLAANLRGMIDHMNTDHRQNLLDYAHALLEQTWVEKAVLLGMDRYGMDLHLSGKEHTEVKRYVFPNVLENGAGVRKLLVAMAQESRAKLGKPEPENTH
;
A
#
# COMPACT_ATOMS: atom_id res chain seq x y z
N MET A 1 -2.45 -32.62 2.80
CA MET A 1 -2.45 -32.11 2.60
C MET A 1 -2.52 -31.63 2.53
N ALA A 2 -2.25 -31.81 2.18
CA ALA A 2 -2.16 -31.24 1.97
C ALA A 2 -2.42 -30.65 1.72
N GLY A 3 -2.56 -30.72 1.52
CA GLY A 3 -2.83 -30.09 1.18
C GLY A 3 -2.95 -29.34 1.10
N PHE A 4 -3.10 -28.90 1.06
CA PHE A 4 -3.26 -28.00 0.90
C PHE A 4 -3.38 -27.56 0.72
N GLY A 5 -3.39 -27.79 0.75
CA GLY A 5 -3.32 -27.42 0.38
C GLY A 5 -2.61 -27.67 -0.30
N ARG A 6 -2.51 -28.29 -0.60
CA ARG A 6 -1.93 -28.52 -1.25
C ARG A 6 -1.85 -28.77 -2.12
N VAL A 7 -2.45 -28.93 -2.07
CA VAL A 7 -2.30 -29.19 -3.09
C VAL A 7 -1.36 -28.69 -3.90
N GLY A 8 -1.15 -27.93 -4.32
CA GLY A 8 -0.16 -27.39 -5.15
C GLY A 8 1.06 -26.90 -4.47
N SER A 9 1.28 -27.29 -3.27
CA SER A 9 2.39 -26.73 -2.50
C SER A 9 3.73 -27.03 -3.14
N VAL A 10 3.91 -28.20 -3.70
CA VAL A 10 5.17 -28.54 -4.34
C VAL A 10 5.41 -27.65 -5.54
N THR A 11 4.40 -27.46 -6.33
CA THR A 11 4.51 -26.59 -7.49
C THR A 11 4.83 -25.18 -7.09
N LEU A 12 4.22 -24.71 -6.02
CA LEU A 12 4.45 -23.38 -5.55
C LEU A 12 5.89 -23.19 -5.12
N ASP A 13 6.43 -24.15 -4.42
CA ASP A 13 7.82 -24.04 -3.97
C ASP A 13 8.78 -23.99 -5.15
N LYS A 14 8.55 -24.82 -6.15
CA LYS A 14 9.37 -24.79 -7.35
C LYS A 14 9.28 -23.45 -8.04
N TYR A 15 8.09 -22.94 -8.10
CA TYR A 15 7.88 -21.66 -8.74
C TYR A 15 8.68 -20.55 -8.06
N ARG A 16 8.66 -20.54 -6.74
CA ARG A 16 9.40 -19.51 -6.00
C ARG A 16 10.89 -19.60 -6.22
N GLU A 17 11.41 -20.81 -6.27
CA GLU A 17 12.83 -20.98 -6.49
C GLU A 17 13.24 -20.55 -7.87
N ALA A 18 12.40 -20.83 -8.85
CA ALA A 18 12.73 -20.55 -10.22
C ALA A 18 12.53 -19.08 -10.59
N ALA A 19 11.58 -18.41 -9.96
CA ALA A 19 11.21 -17.07 -10.36
C ALA A 19 10.92 -16.19 -9.13
N PRO A 20 11.92 -15.46 -8.67
CA PRO A 20 11.72 -14.56 -7.54
C PRO A 20 10.54 -13.62 -7.80
N ASP A 21 9.84 -13.28 -6.75
CA ASP A 21 8.70 -12.39 -6.86
C ASP A 21 9.18 -10.96 -7.00
N MET A 22 9.30 -10.51 -8.23
CA MET A 22 9.75 -9.15 -8.50
C MET A 22 8.79 -8.12 -7.96
N LEU A 23 7.51 -8.46 -7.90
CA LEU A 23 6.55 -7.54 -7.32
C LEU A 23 6.83 -7.31 -5.85
N ALA A 24 7.13 -8.38 -5.11
CA ALA A 24 7.42 -8.23 -3.69
C ALA A 24 8.62 -7.34 -3.45
N ALA A 25 9.66 -7.48 -4.28
CA ALA A 25 10.84 -6.63 -4.15
C ALA A 25 10.50 -5.18 -4.43
N ASN A 26 9.71 -4.93 -5.48
CA ASN A 26 9.30 -3.58 -5.82
C ASN A 26 8.44 -2.97 -4.72
N LEU A 27 7.56 -3.76 -4.13
CA LEU A 27 6.69 -3.25 -3.08
C LEU A 27 7.48 -2.87 -1.84
N ARG A 28 8.52 -3.65 -1.50
CA ARG A 28 9.33 -3.33 -0.33
C ARG A 28 10.05 -2.00 -0.51
N GLY A 29 10.63 -1.78 -1.69
CA GLY A 29 11.28 -0.50 -1.98
C GLY A 29 10.29 0.65 -1.95
N MET A 30 9.08 0.42 -2.44
CA MET A 30 8.07 1.45 -2.47
C MET A 30 7.60 1.79 -1.06
N ILE A 31 7.51 0.79 -0.17
CA ILE A 31 7.13 1.03 1.21
C ILE A 31 8.13 1.99 1.86
N ASP A 32 9.41 1.71 1.69
CA ASP A 32 10.44 2.57 2.26
C ASP A 32 10.38 3.97 1.68
N HIS A 33 10.20 4.06 0.38
CA HIS A 33 10.14 5.35 -0.30
C HIS A 33 8.94 6.18 0.19
N MET A 34 7.78 5.54 0.32
CA MET A 34 6.60 6.25 0.78
C MET A 34 6.76 6.75 2.20
N ASN A 35 7.35 5.94 3.07
CA ASN A 35 7.54 6.34 4.46
C ASN A 35 8.58 7.43 4.61
N THR A 36 9.52 7.51 3.68
CA THR A 36 10.59 8.50 3.75
C THR A 36 10.21 9.80 3.07
N ASP A 37 9.70 9.71 1.84
CA ASP A 37 9.53 10.89 1.01
C ASP A 37 8.08 11.32 0.79
N HIS A 38 7.12 10.46 1.12
CA HIS A 38 5.72 10.75 0.82
C HIS A 38 4.81 10.55 2.01
N ARG A 39 5.28 10.94 3.19
CA ARG A 39 4.50 10.77 4.41
C ARG A 39 3.18 11.53 4.38
N GLN A 40 3.18 12.69 3.75
CA GLN A 40 1.94 13.45 3.65
C GLN A 40 0.89 12.71 2.82
N ASN A 41 1.32 12.00 1.78
CA ASN A 41 0.39 11.22 1.00
C ASN A 41 -0.25 10.12 1.84
N LEU A 42 0.55 9.48 2.70
CA LEU A 42 0.00 8.43 3.58
C LEU A 42 -1.05 9.01 4.53
N LEU A 43 -0.79 10.20 5.04
CA LEU A 43 -1.74 10.85 5.92
C LEU A 43 -3.02 11.21 5.17
N ASP A 44 -2.87 11.70 3.94
CA ASP A 44 -4.03 12.01 3.10
C ASP A 44 -4.85 10.76 2.81
N TYR A 45 -4.20 9.63 2.56
CA TYR A 45 -4.92 8.36 2.36
C TYR A 45 -5.73 8.02 3.60
N ALA A 46 -5.14 8.18 4.79
CA ALA A 46 -5.84 7.87 6.02
C ALA A 46 -7.07 8.76 6.20
N HIS A 47 -6.93 10.04 5.95
CA HIS A 47 -8.03 10.96 6.12
C HIS A 47 -9.13 10.78 5.08
N ALA A 48 -8.74 10.61 3.82
CA ALA A 48 -9.71 10.63 2.72
C ALA A 48 -10.20 9.25 2.34
N LEU A 49 -9.31 8.28 2.24
CA LEU A 49 -9.69 6.97 1.73
C LEU A 49 -10.15 6.05 2.83
N LEU A 50 -9.56 6.15 4.02
CA LEU A 50 -9.97 5.36 5.17
C LEU A 50 -10.93 6.14 6.07
N GLU A 51 -11.13 7.41 5.79
CA GLU A 51 -12.05 8.27 6.51
C GLU A 51 -11.75 8.33 8.01
N GLN A 52 -10.46 8.31 8.34
CA GLN A 52 -10.02 8.36 9.73
C GLN A 52 -9.42 9.73 10.01
N THR A 53 -10.27 10.71 10.26
CA THR A 53 -9.84 12.10 10.37
C THR A 53 -9.07 12.40 11.65
N TRP A 54 -9.11 11.50 12.63
CA TRP A 54 -8.40 11.68 13.89
C TRP A 54 -6.90 11.43 13.76
N VAL A 55 -6.46 10.87 12.64
CA VAL A 55 -5.08 10.44 12.47
C VAL A 55 -4.16 11.65 12.29
N GLU A 56 -3.05 11.63 13.03
CA GLU A 56 -2.03 12.66 12.92
C GLU A 56 -0.78 12.16 12.24
N LYS A 57 -0.59 10.82 12.22
CA LYS A 57 0.56 10.23 11.56
C LYS A 57 0.18 8.88 10.99
N ALA A 58 0.59 8.62 9.77
CA ALA A 58 0.33 7.35 9.12
C ALA A 58 1.65 6.78 8.62
N VAL A 59 1.87 5.48 8.90
CA VAL A 59 3.06 4.77 8.47
C VAL A 59 2.63 3.57 7.67
N LEU A 60 3.24 3.36 6.52
CA LEU A 60 2.95 2.21 5.69
C LEU A 60 3.72 1.02 6.24
N LEU A 61 2.99 0.02 6.74
CA LEU A 61 3.59 -1.16 7.33
C LEU A 61 3.89 -2.24 6.31
N GLY A 62 2.99 -2.42 5.36
CA GLY A 62 3.15 -3.46 4.38
C GLY A 62 2.25 -3.23 3.20
N MET A 63 2.53 -3.95 2.12
CA MET A 63 1.75 -3.82 0.91
C MET A 63 1.86 -5.12 0.14
N ASP A 64 0.75 -5.57 -0.40
CA ASP A 64 0.76 -6.70 -1.31
C ASP A 64 -0.08 -6.32 -2.53
N ARG A 65 -0.29 -7.27 -3.43
CA ARG A 65 -1.00 -6.93 -4.66
C ARG A 65 -2.47 -6.62 -4.45
N TYR A 66 -3.01 -6.89 -3.26
CA TYR A 66 -4.43 -6.68 -2.98
C TYR A 66 -4.70 -5.44 -2.15
N GLY A 67 -3.72 -4.94 -1.42
CA GLY A 67 -3.94 -3.80 -0.55
C GLY A 67 -2.71 -3.42 0.23
N MET A 68 -2.89 -2.51 1.16
CA MET A 68 -1.79 -2.06 2.01
C MET A 68 -2.28 -1.88 3.43
N ASP A 69 -1.36 -2.02 4.37
CA ASP A 69 -1.64 -1.89 5.79
C ASP A 69 -0.98 -0.62 6.31
N LEU A 70 -1.74 0.18 7.00
CA LEU A 70 -1.27 1.45 7.54
C LEU A 70 -1.39 1.45 9.06
N HIS A 71 -0.35 1.91 9.72
CA HIS A 71 -0.39 2.17 11.15
C HIS A 71 -0.77 3.64 11.32
N LEU A 72 -1.89 3.86 11.99
CA LEU A 72 -2.45 5.19 12.15
C LEU A 72 -2.35 5.59 13.61
N SER A 73 -1.82 6.79 13.87
CA SER A 73 -1.71 7.25 15.24
C SER A 73 -2.20 8.67 15.36
N GLY A 74 -2.87 8.93 16.48
CA GLY A 74 -3.32 10.25 16.86
C GLY A 74 -2.88 10.53 18.27
N LYS A 75 -3.52 11.49 18.93
CA LYS A 75 -3.09 11.92 20.25
C LYS A 75 -3.26 10.82 21.30
N GLU A 76 -4.36 10.08 21.25
CA GLU A 76 -4.65 9.10 22.30
C GLU A 76 -5.05 7.75 21.74
N HIS A 77 -4.87 7.54 20.43
CA HIS A 77 -5.38 6.34 19.80
C HIS A 77 -4.43 5.91 18.69
N THR A 78 -4.22 4.61 18.59
CA THR A 78 -3.48 4.04 17.47
C THR A 78 -4.27 2.85 16.94
N GLU A 79 -4.09 2.58 15.64
CA GLU A 79 -4.88 1.55 15.02
C GLU A 79 -4.18 1.12 13.72
N VAL A 80 -4.33 -0.15 13.34
CA VAL A 80 -3.84 -0.61 12.05
C VAL A 80 -5.06 -0.82 11.17
N LYS A 81 -5.05 -0.22 9.99
CA LYS A 81 -6.13 -0.34 9.03
C LYS A 81 -5.59 -0.79 7.69
N ARG A 82 -6.37 -1.60 7.02
CA ARG A 82 -6.01 -2.07 5.68
C ARG A 82 -6.85 -1.35 4.64
N TYR A 83 -6.19 -0.86 3.61
CA TYR A 83 -6.86 -0.31 2.44
C TYR A 83 -6.78 -1.34 1.32
N VAL A 84 -7.92 -1.80 0.85
CA VAL A 84 -7.98 -2.79 -0.23
C VAL A 84 -8.00 -2.03 -1.54
N PHE A 85 -7.08 -2.38 -2.44
CA PHE A 85 -6.99 -1.70 -3.73
C PHE A 85 -8.22 -2.04 -4.58
N PRO A 86 -8.67 -1.08 -5.40
CA PRO A 86 -9.81 -1.36 -6.28
C PRO A 86 -9.51 -2.43 -7.32
N ASN A 87 -8.25 -2.59 -7.69
CA ASN A 87 -7.83 -3.61 -8.65
C ASN A 87 -6.57 -4.27 -8.16
N VAL A 88 -6.40 -5.55 -8.50
CA VAL A 88 -5.23 -6.30 -8.10
C VAL A 88 -4.01 -5.79 -8.88
N LEU A 89 -2.91 -5.58 -8.17
CA LEU A 89 -1.67 -5.18 -8.82
C LEU A 89 -1.05 -6.39 -9.51
N GLU A 90 -0.63 -6.22 -10.75
CA GLU A 90 -0.07 -7.32 -11.50
C GLU A 90 1.44 -7.22 -11.63
N ASN A 91 1.97 -6.01 -11.50
CA ASN A 91 3.42 -5.82 -11.61
C ASN A 91 3.82 -4.53 -10.92
N GLY A 92 5.13 -4.33 -10.83
CA GLY A 92 5.67 -3.18 -10.11
C GLY A 92 5.33 -1.84 -10.73
N ALA A 93 5.18 -1.81 -12.05
CA ALA A 93 4.86 -0.54 -12.70
C ALA A 93 3.51 -0.01 -12.28
N GLY A 94 2.57 -0.92 -12.00
CA GLY A 94 1.23 -0.51 -11.57
C GLY A 94 1.21 0.11 -10.20
N VAL A 95 2.18 -0.22 -9.36
CA VAL A 95 2.23 0.31 -7.99
C VAL A 95 2.32 1.82 -7.99
N ARG A 96 3.26 2.36 -8.76
CA ARG A 96 3.46 3.80 -8.79
C ARG A 96 2.22 4.51 -9.30
N LYS A 97 1.64 4.01 -10.38
CA LYS A 97 0.44 4.61 -10.94
C LYS A 97 -0.69 4.62 -9.92
N LEU A 98 -0.85 3.50 -9.21
CA LEU A 98 -1.91 3.40 -8.23
C LEU A 98 -1.71 4.40 -7.10
N LEU A 99 -0.50 4.51 -6.58
CA LEU A 99 -0.24 5.41 -5.46
C LEU A 99 -0.43 6.86 -5.87
N VAL A 100 -0.05 7.22 -7.10
CA VAL A 100 -0.28 8.57 -7.60
C VAL A 100 -1.78 8.83 -7.72
N ALA A 101 -2.53 7.89 -8.28
CA ALA A 101 -3.97 8.05 -8.41
C ALA A 101 -4.64 8.18 -7.04
N MET A 102 -4.19 7.41 -6.06
CA MET A 102 -4.72 7.51 -4.71
C MET A 102 -4.43 8.86 -4.10
N ALA A 103 -3.24 9.41 -4.35
CA ALA A 103 -2.89 10.72 -3.82
C ALA A 103 -3.79 11.79 -4.43
N GLN A 104 -4.03 11.71 -5.73
CA GLN A 104 -4.89 12.67 -6.40
C GLN A 104 -6.32 12.57 -5.89
N GLU A 105 -6.83 11.36 -5.73
CA GLU A 105 -8.17 11.17 -5.21
C GLU A 105 -8.29 11.70 -3.80
N SER A 106 -7.29 11.43 -2.97
CA SER A 106 -7.31 11.87 -1.58
C SER A 106 -7.32 13.39 -1.51
N ARG A 107 -6.48 14.05 -2.30
CA ARG A 107 -6.44 15.52 -2.28
C ARG A 107 -7.73 16.12 -2.76
N ALA A 108 -8.34 15.50 -3.78
CA ALA A 108 -9.63 15.97 -4.27
C ALA A 108 -10.70 15.88 -3.18
N LYS A 109 -10.72 14.75 -2.47
CA LYS A 109 -11.70 14.57 -1.40
C LYS A 109 -11.48 15.53 -0.24
N LEU A 110 -10.22 15.88 0.03
CA LEU A 110 -9.90 16.77 1.12
C LEU A 110 -9.93 18.24 0.73
N GLY A 111 -10.17 18.53 -0.54
CA GLY A 111 -10.20 19.89 -1.02
C GLY A 111 -8.84 20.52 -1.11
N LYS A 112 -7.78 19.73 -1.23
CA LYS A 112 -6.40 20.22 -1.33
C LYS A 112 -6.00 20.43 -2.77
N PRO A 113 -5.10 21.36 -3.05
CA PRO A 113 -4.64 21.55 -4.41
C PRO A 113 -3.76 20.39 -4.86
N GLU A 114 -3.63 20.23 -6.16
CA GLU A 114 -2.72 19.26 -6.74
C GLU A 114 -1.31 19.59 -6.28
N PRO A 115 -0.49 18.56 -6.05
CA PRO A 115 0.90 18.82 -5.68
C PRO A 115 1.63 19.40 -6.88
N GLU A 116 2.45 20.37 -6.62
CA GLU A 116 3.23 20.97 -7.68
C GLU A 116 4.28 20.03 -8.19
N ASN A 117 4.71 19.18 -7.33
CA ASN A 117 5.80 18.30 -7.61
C ASN A 117 5.32 16.90 -7.58
N THR A 118 5.28 16.25 -8.69
CA THR A 118 4.60 14.97 -8.78
C THR A 118 5.53 13.79 -8.80
N HIS A 119 6.78 13.99 -8.60
CA HIS A 119 7.69 12.86 -8.68
C HIS A 119 7.74 12.00 -7.44
#